data_a18d6d286ef2c4bd9cb978c028500fde
#
_entry.id   a18d6d286ef2c4bd9cb978c028500fde
#
_cell.length_a   1.000
_cell.length_b   1.000
_cell.length_c   1.000
_cell.angle_alpha   90.00
_cell.angle_beta   90.00
_cell.angle_gamma   90.00
#
_symmetry.space_group_name_H-M   'P 1'
#
loop_
_entity.id
_entity.type
_entity.pdbx_description
1 polymer ?
#
loop_
_entity_poly.entity_id
_entity_poly.type
_entity_poly.pdbx_seq_one_letter_code
_entity_poly.pdbx_strand_id
1 'polypeptide(L)'
;MNQVATHLPNEENCAVEIVVYISKDLGDEQQNLVVSALEKTNGIIGAEFCLMRNHLVLAKYDRNMMSSQDVLKSFNSLNLDAKLIGPI
;
A
#
# COMPACT_ATOMS: atom_id res chain seq x y z
N MET A 1 3.57 9.43 32.25
CA MET A 1 3.10 9.74 31.80
C MET A 1 3.19 10.11 30.56
N ASN A 2 3.44 10.67 30.00
CA ASN A 2 3.43 11.06 28.84
C ASN A 2 4.14 10.36 27.87
N GLN A 3 4.93 9.44 28.11
CA GLN A 3 5.61 8.76 27.18
C GLN A 3 4.82 7.94 26.34
N VAL A 4 3.73 7.53 26.72
CA VAL A 4 2.85 6.75 25.90
C VAL A 4 2.53 7.46 24.61
N ALA A 5 2.21 8.71 24.72
CA ALA A 5 1.90 9.48 23.55
C ALA A 5 3.10 9.59 22.65
N THR A 6 4.26 9.58 23.21
CA THR A 6 5.46 9.69 22.41
C THR A 6 5.65 8.48 21.54
N HIS A 7 5.32 7.32 22.04
CA HIS A 7 5.49 6.14 21.25
C HIS A 7 4.57 6.08 20.06
N LEU A 8 3.34 6.47 20.25
CA LEU A 8 2.38 6.37 19.17
C LEU A 8 2.77 7.20 17.95
N PRO A 9 3.20 8.44 18.12
CA PRO A 9 3.62 9.22 16.97
C PRO A 9 4.80 8.59 16.24
N ASN A 10 5.69 7.95 16.98
CA ASN A 10 6.83 7.33 16.34
C ASN A 10 6.41 6.20 15.44
N GLU A 11 5.43 5.42 15.86
CA GLU A 11 4.96 4.33 15.03
C GLU A 11 4.29 4.87 13.79
N GLU A 12 3.54 5.94 13.92
CA GLU A 12 2.88 6.54 12.78
C GLU A 12 3.88 7.10 11.80
N ASN A 13 4.99 7.62 12.30
CA ASN A 13 5.98 8.19 11.43
C ASN A 13 6.71 7.17 10.58
N CYS A 14 6.62 5.90 10.94
CA CYS A 14 7.22 4.84 10.13
C CYS A 14 6.31 4.42 8.98
N ALA A 15 5.04 4.79 9.03
CA ALA A 15 4.09 4.40 8.01
C ALA A 15 3.97 5.49 6.95
N VAL A 16 4.01 5.09 5.69
CA VAL A 16 3.91 6.00 4.56
C VAL A 16 2.80 5.52 3.65
N GLU A 17 1.98 6.45 3.18
CA GLU A 17 0.94 6.11 2.22
C GLU A 17 1.35 6.59 0.85
N ILE A 18 1.13 5.76 -0.16
CA ILE A 18 1.40 6.12 -1.54
C ILE A 18 0.20 5.74 -2.38
N VAL A 19 0.11 6.37 -3.54
CA VAL A 19 -0.94 6.05 -4.51
C VAL A 19 -0.29 5.32 -5.67
N VAL A 20 -0.83 4.17 -6.01
CA VAL A 20 -0.32 3.34 -7.09
C VAL A 20 -1.39 3.25 -8.16
N TYR A 21 -1.02 3.47 -9.40
CA TYR A 21 -1.91 3.31 -10.55
C TYR A 21 -1.68 1.93 -11.14
N ILE A 22 -2.76 1.19 -11.37
CA ILE A 22 -2.67 -0.09 -12.07
C ILE A 22 -3.47 0.03 -13.37
N SER A 23 -2.92 -0.49 -14.45
CA SER A 23 -3.57 -0.34 -15.75
C SER A 23 -4.68 -1.35 -15.96
N LYS A 24 -4.71 -2.40 -15.16
CA LYS A 24 -5.75 -3.42 -15.32
C LYS A 24 -7.02 -3.04 -14.60
N ASP A 25 -8.16 -3.37 -15.20
CA ASP A 25 -9.45 -3.11 -14.61
C ASP A 25 -9.90 -4.38 -13.91
N LEU A 26 -9.88 -4.38 -12.58
CA LEU A 26 -10.16 -5.57 -11.79
C LEU A 26 -11.58 -5.52 -11.22
N GLY A 27 -12.24 -6.67 -11.24
CA GLY A 27 -13.52 -6.80 -10.57
C GLY A 27 -13.33 -6.93 -9.06
N ASP A 28 -14.43 -6.91 -8.33
CA ASP A 28 -14.41 -6.91 -6.87
C ASP A 28 -13.64 -8.09 -6.30
N GLU A 29 -13.86 -9.28 -6.84
CA GLU A 29 -13.15 -10.45 -6.35
C GLU A 29 -11.66 -10.33 -6.57
N GLN A 30 -11.27 -9.85 -7.73
CA GLN A 30 -9.85 -9.71 -8.03
C GLN A 30 -9.22 -8.64 -7.17
N GLN A 31 -9.94 -7.55 -6.91
CA GLN A 31 -9.44 -6.52 -6.02
C GLN A 31 -9.19 -7.08 -4.62
N ASN A 32 -10.11 -7.90 -4.13
CA ASN A 32 -9.94 -8.52 -2.81
C ASN A 32 -8.75 -9.46 -2.78
N LEU A 33 -8.52 -10.20 -3.84
CA LEU A 33 -7.37 -11.10 -3.91
C LEU A 33 -6.07 -10.30 -3.91
N VAL A 34 -6.04 -9.20 -4.64
CA VAL A 34 -4.85 -8.35 -4.69
C VAL A 34 -4.56 -7.76 -3.31
N VAL A 35 -5.58 -7.22 -2.65
CA VAL A 35 -5.40 -6.64 -1.33
C VAL A 35 -4.90 -7.70 -0.35
N SER A 36 -5.48 -8.89 -0.39
CA SER A 36 -5.05 -9.97 0.49
C SER A 36 -3.60 -10.34 0.25
N ALA A 37 -3.20 -10.42 -1.01
CA ALA A 37 -1.82 -10.77 -1.36
C ALA A 37 -0.85 -9.70 -0.88
N LEU A 38 -1.23 -8.44 -1.05
CA LEU A 38 -0.38 -7.34 -0.62
C LEU A 38 -0.24 -7.29 0.90
N GLU A 39 -1.33 -7.54 1.60
CA GLU A 39 -1.30 -7.50 3.06
C GLU A 39 -0.48 -8.63 3.66
N LYS A 40 -0.26 -9.70 2.91
CA LYS A 40 0.60 -10.78 3.36
C LYS A 40 2.07 -10.47 3.16
N THR A 41 2.39 -9.41 2.43
CA THR A 41 3.77 -9.04 2.17
C THR A 41 4.32 -8.31 3.40
N ASN A 42 5.48 -8.75 3.91
CA ASN A 42 6.08 -8.09 5.04
C ASN A 42 6.40 -6.64 4.71
N GLY A 43 5.99 -5.75 5.57
CA GLY A 43 6.22 -4.33 5.36
C GLY A 43 5.02 -3.58 4.84
N ILE A 44 4.07 -4.25 4.22
CA ILE A 44 2.84 -3.59 3.77
C ILE A 44 1.84 -3.66 4.92
N ILE A 45 1.41 -2.49 5.37
CA ILE A 45 0.49 -2.37 6.49
C ILE A 45 -0.94 -2.52 6.01
N GLY A 46 -1.25 -1.99 4.84
CA GLY A 46 -2.59 -2.12 4.29
C GLY A 46 -2.65 -1.61 2.87
N ALA A 47 -3.69 -1.98 2.17
CA ALA A 47 -3.93 -1.52 0.81
C ALA A 47 -5.41 -1.50 0.56
N GLU A 48 -5.89 -0.51 -0.19
CA GLU A 48 -7.29 -0.47 -0.54
C GLU A 48 -7.47 0.24 -1.87
N PHE A 49 -8.45 -0.19 -2.63
CA PHE A 49 -8.77 0.44 -3.89
C PHE A 49 -9.67 1.64 -3.63
N CYS A 50 -9.50 2.66 -4.44
CA CYS A 50 -10.38 3.83 -4.34
C CYS A 50 -11.76 3.46 -4.88
N LEU A 51 -12.78 3.84 -4.15
CA LEU A 51 -14.15 3.44 -4.49
C LEU A 51 -14.58 3.94 -5.86
N MET A 52 -14.18 5.13 -6.22
CA MET A 52 -14.61 5.75 -7.46
C MET A 52 -13.61 5.58 -8.59
N ARG A 53 -12.45 4.98 -8.31
CA ARG A 53 -11.41 4.86 -9.31
C ARG A 53 -10.71 3.52 -9.15
N ASN A 54 -11.14 2.55 -9.94
CA ASN A 54 -10.65 1.19 -9.81
C ASN A 54 -9.18 1.02 -10.15
N HIS A 55 -8.59 2.00 -10.81
CA HIS A 55 -7.19 1.92 -11.18
C HIS A 55 -6.26 2.51 -10.12
N LEU A 56 -6.80 3.11 -9.08
CA LEU A 56 -5.97 3.72 -8.04
C LEU A 56 -6.06 2.92 -6.76
N VAL A 57 -4.90 2.63 -6.19
CA VAL A 57 -4.81 1.86 -4.96
C VAL A 57 -4.02 2.68 -3.96
N LEU A 58 -4.55 2.81 -2.77
CA LEU A 58 -3.82 3.43 -1.68
C LEU A 58 -3.08 2.32 -0.94
N ALA A 59 -1.77 2.44 -0.83
CA ALA A 59 -0.97 1.45 -0.15
C ALA A 59 -0.23 2.11 1.01
N LYS A 60 -0.27 1.46 2.15
CA LYS A 60 0.42 1.94 3.34
C LYS A 60 1.49 0.92 3.70
N TYR A 61 2.69 1.39 3.91
CA TYR A 61 3.79 0.48 4.19
C TYR A 61 4.71 1.08 5.26
N ASP A 62 5.53 0.21 5.85
CA ASP A 62 6.50 0.61 6.86
C ASP A 62 7.81 0.93 6.17
N ARG A 63 8.19 2.20 6.19
CA ARG A 63 9.40 2.64 5.48
C ARG A 63 10.68 2.08 6.07
N ASN A 64 10.61 1.54 7.28
CA ASN A 64 11.78 0.89 7.87
C ASN A 64 11.98 -0.51 7.30
N MET A 65 10.97 -1.09 6.70
CA MET A 65 11.03 -2.44 6.18
C MET A 65 11.12 -2.49 4.67
N MET A 66 10.60 -1.47 3.99
CA MET A 66 10.61 -1.48 2.53
C MET A 66 10.53 -0.05 2.00
N SER A 67 10.83 0.11 0.74
CA SER A 67 10.74 1.40 0.07
C SER A 67 9.52 1.42 -0.83
N SER A 68 9.21 2.60 -1.40
CA SER A 68 8.10 2.69 -2.36
C SER A 68 8.37 1.84 -3.59
N GLN A 69 9.64 1.68 -3.98
CA GLN A 69 9.98 0.82 -5.10
C GLN A 69 9.70 -0.64 -4.79
N ASP A 70 9.92 -1.05 -3.54
CA ASP A 70 9.61 -2.40 -3.12
C ASP A 70 8.11 -2.66 -3.16
N VAL A 71 7.32 -1.66 -2.76
CA VAL A 71 5.87 -1.77 -2.84
C VAL A 71 5.45 -1.92 -4.29
N LEU A 72 6.03 -1.13 -5.18
CA LEU A 72 5.72 -1.19 -6.61
C LEU A 72 6.07 -2.57 -7.17
N LYS A 73 7.20 -3.13 -6.74
CA LYS A 73 7.58 -4.47 -7.17
C LYS A 73 6.58 -5.52 -6.71
N SER A 74 6.04 -5.35 -5.51
CA SER A 74 5.02 -6.27 -5.01
C SER A 74 3.78 -6.23 -5.89
N PHE A 75 3.36 -5.04 -6.31
CA PHE A 75 2.22 -4.91 -7.22
C PHE A 75 2.53 -5.59 -8.55
N ASN A 76 3.72 -5.35 -9.09
CA ASN A 76 4.07 -5.89 -10.42
C ASN A 76 4.28 -7.40 -10.39
N SER A 77 4.62 -7.96 -9.24
CA SER A 77 4.71 -9.41 -9.12
C SER A 77 3.35 -10.08 -9.27
N LEU A 78 2.27 -9.30 -9.14
CA LEU A 78 0.92 -9.80 -9.35
C LEU A 78 0.43 -9.49 -10.77
N ASN A 79 1.32 -9.06 -11.65
CA ASN A 79 1.02 -8.77 -13.06
C ASN A 79 0.02 -7.63 -13.21
N LEU A 80 0.14 -6.63 -12.38
CA LEU A 80 -0.81 -5.51 -12.38
C LEU A 80 -0.33 -4.32 -13.23
N ASP A 81 0.90 -4.38 -13.72
CA ASP A 81 1.46 -3.30 -14.54
C ASP A 81 1.27 -1.96 -13.79
N ALA A 82 1.80 -1.92 -12.60
CA ALA A 82 1.58 -0.81 -11.68
C ALA A 82 2.60 0.29 -11.86
N LYS A 83 2.16 1.51 -11.61
CA LYS A 83 3.03 2.69 -11.64
C LYS A 83 2.81 3.50 -10.40
N LEU A 84 3.88 4.07 -9.88
CA LEU A 84 3.80 4.91 -8.70
C LEU A 84 3.32 6.30 -9.11
N ILE A 85 2.22 6.74 -8.52
CA ILE A 85 1.71 8.08 -8.77
C ILE A 85 2.40 9.06 -7.84
N GLY A 86 2.60 8.65 -6.59
CA GLY A 86 3.32 9.52 -5.66
C GLY A 86 2.78 9.36 -4.25
N PRO A 87 3.39 10.07 -3.33
CA PRO A 87 2.90 10.09 -1.96
C PRO A 87 1.63 10.92 -1.87
N ILE A 88 0.86 10.67 -0.88
CA ILE A 88 -0.34 11.43 -0.62
C ILE A 88 0.00 12.74 0.08
#